data_a011d5c6479d8002350bc500a313cabd
#
_entry.id   a011d5c6479d8002350bc500a313cabd
#
_cell.length_a   1.000
_cell.length_b   1.000
_cell.length_c   1.000
_cell.angle_alpha   90.00
_cell.angle_beta   90.00
_cell.angle_gamma   90.00
#
_symmetry.space_group_name_H-M   'P 1'
#
loop_
_entity.id
_entity.type
_entity.pdbx_description
1 polymer ?
#
loop_
_entity_poly.entity_id
_entity_poly.type
_entity_poly.pdbx_seq_one_letter_code
_entity_poly.pdbx_strand_id
1 'polypeptide(L)'
;MAELIQVRLLIGGQWRDGAERADVLDKYHLIPCATLHVASPEQVRQTVVAAQAAYESASLTAHDRGAILDRAANLIEQRSEQFIEVIRTEAGFTLTDSQGELKRCIQTFRLSAEEARRLVGEMIPLEGAPQQAGRLGFTIPVPLGVICAITPLASWNVA
;
A
#
# COMPACT_ATOMS: atom_id res chain seq x y z
N MET A 1 -25.04 15.25 16.03
CA MET A 1 -24.07 15.29 14.91
C MET A 1 -23.26 14.00 15.03
N ALA A 2 -23.14 13.24 13.95
CA ALA A 2 -22.24 12.09 13.95
C ALA A 2 -20.80 12.59 14.15
N GLU A 3 -20.03 11.89 14.97
CA GLU A 3 -18.61 12.20 15.17
C GLU A 3 -17.85 11.95 13.87
N LEU A 4 -17.10 12.96 13.40
CA LEU A 4 -16.31 12.84 12.17
C LEU A 4 -15.19 11.81 12.35
N ILE A 5 -15.00 11.00 11.34
CA ILE A 5 -13.90 10.02 11.31
C ILE A 5 -12.57 10.77 11.40
N GLN A 6 -11.73 10.40 12.38
CA GLN A 6 -10.39 10.97 12.54
C GLN A 6 -9.36 10.08 11.87
N VAL A 7 -8.75 10.58 10.78
CA VAL A 7 -7.70 9.86 10.04
C VAL A 7 -6.34 10.32 10.55
N ARG A 8 -5.78 9.56 11.49
CA ARG A 8 -4.50 9.88 12.17
C ARG A 8 -3.31 9.29 11.40
N LEU A 9 -2.11 9.78 11.72
CA LEU A 9 -0.86 9.28 11.17
C LEU A 9 -0.48 7.95 11.82
N LEU A 10 -0.04 6.97 11.02
CA LEU A 10 0.55 5.74 11.53
C LEU A 10 2.07 5.82 11.40
N ILE A 11 2.78 5.98 12.52
CA ILE A 11 4.24 6.11 12.56
C ILE A 11 4.82 5.08 13.52
N GLY A 12 5.66 4.19 13.01
CA GLY A 12 6.28 3.12 13.83
C GLY A 12 5.26 2.20 14.50
N GLY A 13 4.13 1.92 13.85
CA GLY A 13 3.05 1.08 14.37
C GLY A 13 2.14 1.78 15.39
N GLN A 14 2.31 3.08 15.63
CA GLN A 14 1.51 3.86 16.58
C GLN A 14 0.71 4.96 15.88
N TRP A 15 -0.57 5.09 16.25
CA TRP A 15 -1.41 6.19 15.79
C TRP A 15 -1.03 7.49 16.49
N ARG A 16 -0.73 8.54 15.71
CA ARG A 16 -0.31 9.86 16.20
C ARG A 16 -1.12 10.96 15.55
N ASP A 17 -1.30 12.05 16.28
CA ASP A 17 -1.87 13.27 15.73
C ASP A 17 -0.87 13.97 14.83
N GLY A 18 -1.36 14.57 13.75
CA GLY A 18 -0.55 15.44 12.89
C GLY A 18 -0.36 16.83 13.49
N ALA A 19 0.53 17.60 12.89
CA ALA A 19 0.77 18.99 13.27
C ALA A 19 -0.41 19.91 12.93
N GLU A 20 -1.12 19.58 11.85
CA GLU A 20 -2.28 20.30 11.36
C GLU A 20 -3.44 19.34 11.11
N ARG A 21 -4.62 19.89 10.89
CA ARG A 21 -5.83 19.14 10.51
C ARG A 21 -6.45 19.76 9.28
N ALA A 22 -6.96 18.90 8.40
CA ALA A 22 -7.68 19.29 7.20
C ALA A 22 -9.00 18.51 7.13
N ASP A 23 -10.05 19.17 6.71
CA ASP A 23 -11.34 18.53 6.50
C ASP A 23 -11.35 17.79 5.16
N VAL A 24 -11.84 16.56 5.18
CA VAL A 24 -12.20 15.80 3.99
C VAL A 24 -13.69 16.04 3.74
N LEU A 25 -14.01 16.54 2.55
CA LEU A 25 -15.39 16.87 2.19
C LEU A 25 -16.04 15.70 1.44
N ASP A 26 -17.30 15.42 1.80
CA ASP A 26 -18.22 14.72 0.92
C ASP A 26 -18.30 15.46 -0.41
N LYS A 27 -18.00 14.78 -1.51
CA LYS A 27 -17.91 15.44 -2.83
C LYS A 27 -19.24 15.87 -3.40
N TYR A 28 -20.34 15.31 -2.92
CA TYR A 28 -21.68 15.67 -3.36
C TYR A 28 -22.31 16.77 -2.50
N HIS A 29 -22.24 16.61 -1.18
CA HIS A 29 -22.86 17.54 -0.24
C HIS A 29 -21.96 18.72 0.15
N LEU A 30 -20.66 18.64 -0.11
CA LEU A 30 -19.64 19.64 0.23
C LEU A 30 -19.57 19.97 1.73
N ILE A 31 -19.88 18.99 2.56
CA ILE A 31 -19.78 19.08 4.03
C ILE A 31 -18.65 18.18 4.52
N PRO A 32 -18.01 18.49 5.66
CA PRO A 32 -16.99 17.61 6.23
C PRO A 32 -17.54 16.22 6.54
N CYS A 33 -16.84 15.16 6.08
CA CYS A 33 -17.15 13.76 6.36
C CYS A 33 -16.05 13.08 7.18
N ALA A 34 -14.82 13.60 7.14
CA ALA A 34 -13.71 13.13 7.96
C ALA A 34 -12.74 14.29 8.24
N THR A 35 -11.85 14.10 9.21
CA THR A 35 -10.74 15.00 9.50
C THR A 35 -9.43 14.26 9.31
N LEU A 36 -8.58 14.78 8.43
CA LEU A 36 -7.25 14.25 8.15
C LEU A 36 -6.22 14.96 9.00
N HIS A 37 -5.35 14.20 9.66
CA HIS A 37 -4.17 14.72 10.34
C HIS A 37 -3.01 14.87 9.34
N VAL A 38 -2.49 16.10 9.19
CA VAL A 38 -1.39 16.44 8.27
C VAL A 38 -0.06 16.36 9.01
N ALA A 39 0.89 15.64 8.42
CA ALA A 39 2.21 15.44 9.03
C ALA A 39 3.09 16.69 8.91
N SER A 40 3.84 17.02 9.96
CA SER A 40 4.95 17.97 9.88
C SER A 40 6.16 17.35 9.15
N PRO A 41 7.11 18.18 8.65
CA PRO A 41 8.37 17.67 8.10
C PRO A 41 9.14 16.78 9.07
N GLU A 42 9.06 17.06 10.37
CA GLU A 42 9.68 16.24 11.40
C GLU A 42 9.02 14.88 11.54
N GLN A 43 7.68 14.81 11.51
CA GLN A 43 6.94 13.54 11.52
C GLN A 43 7.21 12.71 10.27
N VAL A 44 7.40 13.33 9.11
CA VAL A 44 7.84 12.64 7.89
C VAL A 44 9.24 12.04 8.09
N ARG A 45 10.20 12.78 8.65
CA ARG A 45 11.53 12.23 8.97
C ARG A 45 11.46 11.06 9.93
N GLN A 46 10.65 11.16 10.99
CA GLN A 46 10.42 10.05 11.93
C GLN A 46 9.83 8.81 11.26
N THR A 47 8.92 9.01 10.29
CA THR A 47 8.35 7.91 9.51
C THR A 47 9.42 7.18 8.71
N VAL A 48 10.30 7.92 8.02
CA VAL A 48 11.40 7.33 7.25
C VAL A 48 12.37 6.57 8.16
N VAL A 49 12.73 7.14 9.33
CA VAL A 49 13.60 6.47 10.31
C VAL A 49 12.95 5.18 10.84
N ALA A 50 11.66 5.23 11.16
CA ALA A 50 10.93 4.05 11.62
C ALA A 50 10.85 2.96 10.54
N ALA A 51 10.62 3.36 9.28
CA ALA A 51 10.59 2.44 8.15
C ALA A 51 11.96 1.80 7.89
N GLN A 52 13.05 2.58 8.00
CA GLN A 52 14.42 2.07 7.87
C GLN A 52 14.75 1.07 8.97
N ALA A 53 14.44 1.38 10.22
CA ALA A 53 14.66 0.47 11.34
C ALA A 53 13.85 -0.83 11.20
N ALA A 54 12.60 -0.74 10.70
CA ALA A 54 11.79 -1.91 10.41
C ALA A 54 12.39 -2.77 9.29
N TYR A 55 12.90 -2.13 8.23
CA TYR A 55 13.59 -2.81 7.13
C TYR A 55 14.84 -3.56 7.61
N GLU A 56 15.66 -2.93 8.44
CA GLU A 56 16.90 -3.52 8.97
C GLU A 56 16.65 -4.67 9.96
N SER A 57 15.56 -4.62 10.70
CA SER A 57 15.21 -5.65 11.70
C SER A 57 14.33 -6.77 11.17
N ALA A 58 13.61 -6.54 10.05
CA ALA A 58 12.66 -7.51 9.52
C ALA A 58 13.33 -8.60 8.69
N SER A 59 12.93 -9.85 8.94
CA SER A 59 13.31 -11.00 8.11
C SER A 59 12.06 -11.69 7.56
N LEU A 60 11.26 -10.94 6.79
CA LEU A 60 10.03 -11.48 6.17
C LEU A 60 10.41 -12.44 5.03
N THR A 61 9.98 -13.69 5.14
CA THR A 61 10.09 -14.65 4.04
C THR A 61 9.12 -14.31 2.90
N ALA A 62 9.30 -14.92 1.75
CA ALA A 62 8.35 -14.79 0.62
C ALA A 62 6.94 -15.25 1.04
N HIS A 63 6.87 -16.30 1.87
CA HIS A 63 5.59 -16.77 2.43
C HIS A 63 4.92 -15.71 3.31
N ASP A 64 5.67 -15.10 4.23
CA ASP A 64 5.13 -14.09 5.15
C ASP A 64 4.61 -12.86 4.40
N ARG A 65 5.34 -12.37 3.39
CA ARG A 65 4.90 -11.27 2.55
C ARG A 65 3.58 -11.58 1.84
N GLY A 66 3.48 -12.77 1.24
CA GLY A 66 2.24 -13.21 0.60
C GLY A 66 1.08 -13.36 1.60
N ALA A 67 1.33 -13.92 2.79
CA ALA A 67 0.32 -14.07 3.83
C ALA A 67 -0.22 -12.72 4.34
N ILE A 68 0.64 -11.71 4.46
CA ILE A 68 0.23 -10.34 4.83
C ILE A 68 -0.71 -9.76 3.77
N LEU A 69 -0.39 -9.89 2.49
CA LEU A 69 -1.21 -9.38 1.39
C LEU A 69 -2.55 -10.11 1.28
N ASP A 70 -2.58 -11.44 1.43
CA ASP A 70 -3.83 -12.21 1.48
C ASP A 70 -4.72 -11.79 2.64
N ARG A 71 -4.12 -11.58 3.82
CA ARG A 71 -4.86 -11.09 4.98
C ARG A 71 -5.44 -9.69 4.73
N ALA A 72 -4.69 -8.80 4.09
CA ALA A 72 -5.17 -7.48 3.72
C ALA A 72 -6.36 -7.58 2.75
N ALA A 73 -6.27 -8.41 1.69
CA ALA A 73 -7.37 -8.66 0.76
C ALA A 73 -8.64 -9.13 1.48
N ASN A 74 -8.50 -10.10 2.38
CA ASN A 74 -9.62 -10.64 3.15
C ASN A 74 -10.27 -9.59 4.07
N LEU A 75 -9.46 -8.75 4.73
CA LEU A 75 -9.98 -7.68 5.59
C LEU A 75 -10.70 -6.59 4.79
N ILE A 76 -10.20 -6.24 3.60
CA ILE A 76 -10.85 -5.31 2.68
C ILE A 76 -12.20 -5.89 2.22
N GLU A 77 -12.22 -7.16 1.83
CA GLU A 77 -13.44 -7.86 1.40
C GLU A 77 -14.49 -7.92 2.51
N GLN A 78 -14.08 -8.24 3.74
CA GLN A 78 -14.98 -8.25 4.90
C GLN A 78 -15.57 -6.87 5.24
N ARG A 79 -14.88 -5.80 4.87
CA ARG A 79 -15.30 -4.41 5.10
C ARG A 79 -15.80 -3.72 3.83
N SER A 80 -16.25 -4.48 2.84
CA SER A 80 -16.61 -3.96 1.51
C SER A 80 -17.58 -2.80 1.56
N GLU A 81 -18.63 -2.89 2.37
CA GLU A 81 -19.63 -1.81 2.50
C GLU A 81 -19.01 -0.50 3.00
N GLN A 82 -18.10 -0.58 3.99
CA GLN A 82 -17.41 0.60 4.51
C GLN A 82 -16.51 1.24 3.45
N PHE A 83 -15.76 0.44 2.69
CA PHE A 83 -14.89 0.95 1.63
C PHE A 83 -15.70 1.57 0.49
N ILE A 84 -16.80 0.94 0.07
CA ILE A 84 -17.68 1.48 -0.97
C ILE A 84 -18.24 2.84 -0.54
N GLU A 85 -18.68 2.97 0.70
CA GLU A 85 -19.22 4.22 1.20
C GLU A 85 -18.16 5.33 1.27
N VAL A 86 -16.96 5.01 1.72
CA VAL A 86 -15.82 5.94 1.74
C VAL A 86 -15.47 6.41 0.32
N ILE A 87 -15.37 5.48 -0.65
CA ILE A 87 -15.07 5.82 -2.06
C ILE A 87 -16.16 6.73 -2.63
N ARG A 88 -17.43 6.45 -2.36
CA ARG A 88 -18.55 7.29 -2.81
C ARG A 88 -18.49 8.69 -2.22
N THR A 89 -18.25 8.77 -0.92
CA THR A 89 -18.28 10.03 -0.18
C THR A 89 -17.06 10.90 -0.49
N GLU A 90 -15.87 10.34 -0.41
CA GLU A 90 -14.62 11.10 -0.53
C GLU A 90 -14.17 11.33 -1.98
N ALA A 91 -14.44 10.38 -2.88
CA ALA A 91 -14.06 10.49 -4.29
C ALA A 91 -15.22 10.88 -5.22
N GLY A 92 -16.46 10.82 -4.74
CA GLY A 92 -17.65 11.18 -5.53
C GLY A 92 -18.02 10.16 -6.59
N PHE A 93 -17.60 8.89 -6.42
CA PHE A 93 -17.89 7.82 -7.38
C PHE A 93 -19.33 7.35 -7.29
N THR A 94 -19.86 6.82 -8.40
CA THR A 94 -21.14 6.11 -8.38
C THR A 94 -21.03 4.82 -7.59
N LEU A 95 -22.15 4.23 -7.19
CA LEU A 95 -22.14 2.93 -6.50
C LEU A 95 -21.49 1.85 -7.36
N THR A 96 -21.80 1.79 -8.64
CA THR A 96 -21.26 0.82 -9.58
C THR A 96 -19.74 0.96 -9.74
N ASP A 97 -19.25 2.19 -9.89
CA ASP A 97 -17.82 2.45 -10.02
C ASP A 97 -17.08 2.09 -8.72
N SER A 98 -17.63 2.45 -7.56
CA SER A 98 -17.05 2.12 -6.26
C SER A 98 -16.94 0.62 -6.02
N GLN A 99 -17.96 -0.14 -6.41
CA GLN A 99 -17.94 -1.61 -6.36
C GLN A 99 -16.89 -2.18 -7.32
N GLY A 100 -16.76 -1.61 -8.52
CA GLY A 100 -15.75 -2.00 -9.50
C GLY A 100 -14.32 -1.75 -8.99
N GLU A 101 -14.07 -0.57 -8.42
CA GLU A 101 -12.78 -0.21 -7.82
C GLU A 101 -12.40 -1.15 -6.68
N LEU A 102 -13.32 -1.39 -5.75
CA LEU A 102 -13.07 -2.27 -4.64
C LEU A 102 -12.75 -3.70 -5.09
N LYS A 103 -13.48 -4.21 -6.08
CA LYS A 103 -13.21 -5.53 -6.66
C LYS A 103 -11.79 -5.61 -7.26
N ARG A 104 -11.38 -4.58 -8.01
CA ARG A 104 -10.02 -4.49 -8.57
C ARG A 104 -8.97 -4.43 -7.48
N CYS A 105 -9.20 -3.62 -6.44
CA CYS A 105 -8.30 -3.52 -5.29
C CYS A 105 -8.06 -4.90 -4.65
N ILE A 106 -9.11 -5.64 -4.31
CA ILE A 106 -9.01 -6.97 -3.71
C ILE A 106 -8.24 -7.93 -4.64
N GLN A 107 -8.52 -7.91 -5.95
CA GLN A 107 -7.79 -8.73 -6.92
C GLN A 107 -6.31 -8.36 -6.99
N THR A 108 -5.98 -7.07 -6.98
CA THR A 108 -4.59 -6.60 -6.98
C THR A 108 -3.83 -7.13 -5.76
N PHE A 109 -4.42 -7.06 -4.57
CA PHE A 109 -3.80 -7.62 -3.36
C PHE A 109 -3.56 -9.13 -3.48
N ARG A 110 -4.53 -9.88 -4.01
CA ARG A 110 -4.40 -11.34 -4.20
C ARG A 110 -3.30 -11.69 -5.19
N LEU A 111 -3.28 -11.03 -6.35
CA LEU A 111 -2.23 -11.22 -7.36
C LEU A 111 -0.85 -10.83 -6.79
N SER A 112 -0.77 -9.72 -6.07
CA SER A 112 0.48 -9.31 -5.41
C SER A 112 0.95 -10.32 -4.36
N ALA A 113 0.02 -10.99 -3.66
CA ALA A 113 0.35 -12.06 -2.72
C ALA A 113 0.96 -13.29 -3.43
N GLU A 114 0.44 -13.64 -4.59
CA GLU A 114 1.00 -14.72 -5.42
C GLU A 114 2.39 -14.35 -5.94
N GLU A 115 2.56 -13.14 -6.47
CA GLU A 115 3.85 -12.64 -6.97
C GLU A 115 4.89 -12.54 -5.84
N ALA A 116 4.51 -12.07 -4.66
CA ALA A 116 5.42 -11.98 -3.51
C ALA A 116 6.04 -13.33 -3.12
N ARG A 117 5.34 -14.45 -3.40
CA ARG A 117 5.82 -15.81 -3.12
C ARG A 117 6.72 -16.38 -4.20
N ARG A 118 6.67 -15.84 -5.41
CA ARG A 118 7.38 -16.39 -6.58
C ARG A 118 8.32 -15.40 -7.25
N LEU A 119 8.76 -14.37 -6.53
CA LEU A 119 9.83 -13.51 -7.01
C LEU A 119 11.10 -14.33 -7.18
N VAL A 120 11.45 -14.62 -8.43
CA VAL A 120 12.63 -15.41 -8.82
C VAL A 120 13.55 -14.57 -9.67
N GLY A 121 14.82 -14.99 -9.74
CA GLY A 121 15.75 -14.43 -10.71
C GLY A 121 15.70 -15.15 -12.05
N GLU A 122 16.62 -14.79 -12.91
CA GLU A 122 16.76 -15.35 -14.24
C GLU A 122 18.09 -16.07 -14.38
N MET A 123 18.08 -17.18 -15.13
CA MET A 123 19.30 -17.84 -15.59
C MET A 123 19.85 -17.08 -16.80
N ILE A 124 21.11 -16.69 -16.75
CA ILE A 124 21.78 -15.97 -17.84
C ILE A 124 22.61 -16.95 -18.63
N PRO A 125 22.36 -17.15 -19.94
CA PRO A 125 23.13 -18.06 -20.79
C PRO A 125 24.48 -17.44 -21.16
N LEU A 126 25.47 -17.55 -20.26
CA LEU A 126 26.80 -16.96 -20.47
C LEU A 126 27.57 -17.65 -21.59
N GLU A 127 27.26 -18.89 -21.93
CA GLU A 127 27.91 -19.64 -23.02
C GLU A 127 27.71 -19.04 -24.42
N GLY A 128 26.76 -18.10 -24.58
CA GLY A 128 26.59 -17.33 -25.80
C GLY A 128 27.76 -16.39 -26.14
N ALA A 129 28.69 -16.14 -25.19
CA ALA A 129 29.87 -15.34 -25.41
C ALA A 129 31.14 -16.21 -25.57
N PRO A 130 32.15 -15.78 -26.37
CA PRO A 130 33.40 -16.50 -26.53
C PRO A 130 34.09 -16.75 -25.18
N GLN A 131 34.68 -17.92 -25.00
CA GLN A 131 35.45 -18.29 -23.81
C GLN A 131 34.64 -18.36 -22.49
N GLN A 132 33.32 -18.46 -22.56
CA GLN A 132 32.46 -18.56 -21.40
C GLN A 132 31.86 -19.96 -21.17
N ALA A 133 32.39 -20.97 -21.88
CA ALA A 133 31.93 -22.34 -21.73
C ALA A 133 32.05 -22.84 -20.26
N GLY A 134 31.00 -23.49 -19.77
CA GLY A 134 30.90 -24.00 -18.39
C GLY A 134 30.66 -22.94 -17.31
N ARG A 135 30.45 -21.68 -17.68
CA ARG A 135 30.06 -20.63 -16.73
C ARG A 135 28.56 -20.59 -16.53
N LEU A 136 28.15 -20.42 -15.27
CA LEU A 136 26.76 -20.26 -14.84
C LEU A 136 26.56 -18.83 -14.35
N GLY A 137 25.52 -18.15 -14.87
CA GLY A 137 25.10 -16.84 -14.40
C GLY A 137 23.64 -16.85 -14.01
N PHE A 138 23.29 -16.13 -12.96
CA PHE A 138 21.90 -15.91 -12.56
C PHE A 138 21.75 -14.57 -11.86
N THR A 139 20.53 -14.02 -11.90
CA THR A 139 20.14 -12.83 -11.13
C THR A 139 19.32 -13.25 -9.92
N ILE A 140 19.33 -12.42 -8.89
CA ILE A 140 18.42 -12.53 -7.74
C ILE A 140 17.82 -11.18 -7.43
N PRO A 141 16.50 -11.08 -7.18
CA PRO A 141 15.90 -9.87 -6.65
C PRO A 141 16.41 -9.58 -5.24
N VAL A 142 16.76 -8.30 -5.01
CA VAL A 142 17.15 -7.83 -3.67
C VAL A 142 16.23 -6.67 -3.26
N PRO A 143 15.97 -6.48 -1.95
CA PRO A 143 15.15 -5.38 -1.48
C PRO A 143 15.74 -4.02 -1.85
N LEU A 144 14.90 -3.06 -2.23
CA LEU A 144 15.28 -1.67 -2.51
C LEU A 144 15.48 -0.82 -1.24
N GLY A 145 14.94 -1.27 -0.11
CA GLY A 145 14.90 -0.49 1.13
C GLY A 145 13.56 0.24 1.30
N VAL A 146 13.59 1.43 1.90
CA VAL A 146 12.39 2.24 2.13
C VAL A 146 11.90 2.84 0.82
N ILE A 147 10.61 2.66 0.56
CA ILE A 147 9.92 3.17 -0.64
C ILE A 147 8.90 4.22 -0.24
N CYS A 148 8.84 5.31 -0.99
CA CYS A 148 7.79 6.30 -0.88
C CYS A 148 6.78 6.10 -2.00
N ALA A 149 5.51 5.88 -1.64
CA ALA A 149 4.40 5.81 -2.59
C ALA A 149 3.56 7.09 -2.47
N ILE A 150 3.35 7.78 -3.60
CA ILE A 150 2.51 8.97 -3.69
C ILE A 150 1.40 8.65 -4.66
N THR A 151 0.19 8.44 -4.12
CA THR A 151 -0.98 8.04 -4.91
C THR A 151 -1.93 9.22 -5.11
N PRO A 152 -2.61 9.35 -6.26
CA PRO A 152 -3.62 10.37 -6.46
C PRO A 152 -4.84 10.09 -5.57
N LEU A 153 -5.47 11.14 -5.05
CA LEU A 153 -6.65 11.07 -4.17
C LEU A 153 -7.88 10.39 -4.82
N ALA A 154 -7.93 10.31 -6.14
CA ALA A 154 -9.07 9.76 -6.88
C ALA A 154 -8.85 8.33 -7.42
N SER A 155 -7.76 7.66 -7.07
CA SER A 155 -7.43 6.34 -7.63
C SER A 155 -6.92 5.40 -6.55
N TRP A 156 -7.78 4.56 -6.05
CA TRP A 156 -7.46 3.46 -5.13
C TRP A 156 -6.71 2.31 -5.79
N ASN A 157 -6.43 2.43 -7.11
CA ASN A 157 -5.82 1.38 -7.92
C ASN A 157 -4.29 1.46 -8.01
N VAL A 158 -3.66 2.37 -7.31
CA VAL A 158 -2.21 2.54 -7.35
C VAL A 158 -1.63 2.18 -5.99
N ALA A 159 -1.57 0.91 -5.73
CA ALA A 159 -0.74 0.33 -4.69
C ALA A 159 0.21 -0.68 -5.30
#